data_e6637a861d14e0328ba6dd890fb3cf9d
#
_entry.id   e6637a861d14e0328ba6dd890fb3cf9d
#
_cell.length_a   1.000
_cell.length_b   1.000
_cell.length_c   1.000
_cell.angle_alpha   90.00
_cell.angle_beta   90.00
_cell.angle_gamma   90.00
#
_symmetry.space_group_name_H-M   'P 1'
#
loop_
_entity.id
_entity.type
_entity.pdbx_description
1 polymer ?
#
loop_
_entity_poly.entity_id
_entity_poly.type
_entity_poly.pdbx_seq_one_letter_code
_entity_poly.pdbx_strand_id
1 'polypeptide(L)'
;MRTPKSWLSKKGCYMMKKMWYLALCAMLLLTGCSSGTTGTSASDTTTEQAADAETAGPSIEEQASKPLTVYLNDFDSVIPDLFKEKTGYDVEVVVGNGAETMSRIEAEKANPQWDVVWMDSMYDIYNLDLDGQLMTDVEIENAANLTSEFSALVPADKCFYPTGAHSAGVLVYRNDVWSEEDAPKSYADLTDPKYTNAIAMADPGVAAPAYPLAAYFMDTLGMEGGQEFFTTLFEQGLKVYPKNPQVVEALASGEVSIAMLQESNAYAMVADGEPITIVWPEEGAAASTRVAAISKATDQPDVAKAFIEFLLDPEVQQELIDTGDEAYFTPSVEGVTAKPDRAADPKLVAADVQFGAENEADIKAWFADYSAQ
;
A
#
# COMPACT_ATOMS: atom_id res chain seq x y z
N MET A 1 -29.13 -40.18 -34.51
CA MET A 1 -28.95 -39.59 -35.87
C MET A 1 -29.10 -38.09 -35.79
N ARG A 2 -28.00 -37.38 -35.83
CA ARG A 2 -27.68 -36.09 -36.46
C ARG A 2 -26.32 -35.62 -35.96
N THR A 3 -25.40 -35.57 -36.90
CA THR A 3 -23.97 -35.28 -36.80
C THR A 3 -23.67 -33.78 -36.59
N PRO A 4 -22.46 -33.42 -36.12
CA PRO A 4 -22.05 -32.07 -35.79
C PRO A 4 -21.60 -31.28 -37.02
N LYS A 5 -21.75 -29.94 -36.95
CA LYS A 5 -21.14 -29.03 -37.95
C LYS A 5 -19.94 -28.32 -37.34
N SER A 6 -18.80 -28.67 -37.93
CA SER A 6 -17.52 -27.95 -37.85
C SER A 6 -17.62 -26.52 -38.38
N TRP A 7 -16.90 -25.57 -37.74
CA TRP A 7 -16.47 -24.35 -38.41
C TRP A 7 -14.99 -24.15 -38.15
N LEU A 8 -14.25 -24.37 -39.22
CA LEU A 8 -12.82 -24.10 -39.35
C LEU A 8 -12.59 -22.66 -39.84
N SER A 9 -11.56 -22.02 -39.23
CA SER A 9 -10.56 -21.20 -39.90
C SER A 9 -10.95 -19.89 -40.59
N LYS A 10 -10.35 -18.79 -40.11
CA LYS A 10 -9.61 -17.85 -40.98
C LYS A 10 -8.51 -17.19 -40.21
N LYS A 11 -7.28 -17.64 -40.46
CA LYS A 11 -6.03 -16.88 -40.23
C LYS A 11 -6.01 -15.72 -41.22
N GLY A 12 -5.78 -14.52 -40.73
CA GLY A 12 -5.48 -13.31 -41.51
C GLY A 12 -4.16 -12.72 -41.03
N CYS A 13 -3.11 -13.11 -41.73
CA CYS A 13 -1.78 -12.53 -41.66
C CYS A 13 -1.81 -11.09 -42.16
N TYR A 14 -1.31 -10.11 -41.40
CA TYR A 14 -0.90 -8.82 -41.94
C TYR A 14 0.53 -8.52 -41.58
N MET A 15 1.34 -8.60 -42.63
CA MET A 15 2.78 -8.37 -42.65
C MET A 15 3.06 -6.88 -42.88
N MET A 16 3.99 -6.39 -42.10
CA MET A 16 4.91 -5.26 -42.26
C MET A 16 4.69 -4.27 -43.43
N LYS A 17 4.71 -2.98 -43.09
CA LYS A 17 5.36 -1.97 -43.95
C LYS A 17 6.15 -0.98 -43.07
N LYS A 18 7.48 -1.14 -43.08
CA LYS A 18 8.45 -0.09 -42.78
C LYS A 18 8.37 0.97 -43.87
N MET A 19 8.34 2.25 -43.50
CA MET A 19 8.76 3.31 -44.40
C MET A 19 9.60 4.32 -43.64
N TRP A 20 10.83 4.40 -44.07
CA TRP A 20 11.85 5.39 -43.78
C TRP A 20 11.44 6.74 -44.36
N TYR A 21 11.64 7.83 -43.61
CA TYR A 21 11.91 9.16 -44.18
C TYR A 21 13.13 9.74 -43.48
N LEU A 22 14.20 9.83 -44.26
CA LEU A 22 15.40 10.65 -44.10
C LEU A 22 15.20 11.92 -44.89
N ALA A 23 15.67 13.03 -44.39
CA ALA A 23 16.22 14.24 -45.03
C ALA A 23 15.79 15.49 -44.30
N LEU A 24 16.50 16.52 -44.13
CA LEU A 24 17.84 16.99 -44.49
C LEU A 24 18.03 18.39 -43.86
N CYS A 25 19.24 18.68 -43.48
CA CYS A 25 19.83 19.95 -43.00
C CYS A 25 19.27 21.26 -43.56
N ALA A 26 19.30 22.31 -42.76
CA ALA A 26 19.79 23.63 -43.20
C ALA A 26 20.38 24.42 -42.02
N MET A 27 21.67 24.59 -42.02
CA MET A 27 22.43 25.63 -41.32
C MET A 27 22.11 27.01 -41.91
N LEU A 28 21.96 28.01 -41.05
CA LEU A 28 22.21 29.40 -41.43
C LEU A 28 22.94 30.10 -40.29
N LEU A 29 24.22 30.28 -40.52
CA LEU A 29 25.12 31.23 -39.85
C LEU A 29 24.84 32.62 -40.38
N LEU A 30 24.66 33.60 -39.51
CA LEU A 30 24.86 35.00 -39.83
C LEU A 30 25.65 35.67 -38.72
N THR A 31 26.90 35.94 -39.04
CA THR A 31 27.85 36.82 -38.39
C THR A 31 27.44 38.29 -38.65
N GLY A 32 27.54 39.09 -37.62
CA GLY A 32 27.47 40.57 -37.73
C GLY A 32 28.34 41.21 -36.66
N CYS A 33 29.59 41.49 -37.01
CA CYS A 33 30.45 42.44 -36.31
C CYS A 33 30.10 43.88 -36.64
N SER A 34 30.05 44.76 -35.66
CA SER A 34 30.42 46.17 -35.87
C SER A 34 30.97 46.79 -34.59
N SER A 35 32.06 47.42 -34.80
CA SER A 35 33.04 48.02 -33.92
C SER A 35 32.73 49.46 -33.47
N GLY A 36 33.29 49.82 -32.27
CA GLY A 36 33.90 51.13 -32.00
C GLY A 36 33.03 52.08 -31.21
N THR A 37 33.40 52.64 -30.10
CA THR A 37 34.48 53.57 -29.87
C THR A 37 34.49 53.98 -28.38
N THR A 38 35.69 54.15 -27.85
CA THR A 38 36.22 54.69 -26.64
C THR A 38 35.45 55.83 -25.93
N GLY A 39 35.40 55.76 -24.58
CA GLY A 39 35.13 56.91 -23.72
C GLY A 39 35.46 56.55 -22.26
N THR A 40 36.61 57.03 -21.78
CA THR A 40 37.16 56.93 -20.44
C THR A 40 36.41 57.81 -19.46
N SER A 41 36.03 57.34 -18.26
CA SER A 41 36.28 58.07 -17.01
C SER A 41 35.85 57.25 -15.74
N ALA A 42 36.74 57.22 -14.87
CA ALA A 42 36.96 56.83 -13.47
C ALA A 42 35.77 56.72 -12.53
N SER A 43 35.94 55.68 -11.66
CA SER A 43 35.75 55.68 -10.19
C SER A 43 34.32 55.75 -9.64
N ASP A 44 33.81 54.63 -9.18
CA ASP A 44 33.54 54.45 -7.72
C ASP A 44 33.32 52.99 -7.39
N THR A 45 34.07 52.55 -6.37
CA THR A 45 34.03 51.21 -5.82
C THR A 45 32.81 51.10 -4.93
N THR A 46 31.77 50.39 -5.34
CA THR A 46 30.79 49.83 -4.41
C THR A 46 30.73 48.36 -4.69
N THR A 47 31.25 47.58 -3.75
CA THR A 47 31.18 46.14 -3.71
C THR A 47 29.74 45.83 -3.37
N GLU A 48 28.88 45.60 -4.34
CA GLU A 48 27.62 44.89 -4.15
C GLU A 48 27.97 43.41 -4.11
N GLN A 49 27.83 42.86 -2.93
CA GLN A 49 27.80 41.47 -2.63
C GLN A 49 26.58 40.90 -3.38
N ALA A 50 26.83 40.19 -4.46
CA ALA A 50 25.80 39.34 -5.09
C ALA A 50 25.43 38.30 -4.03
N ALA A 51 24.31 38.52 -3.36
CA ALA A 51 23.64 37.48 -2.63
C ALA A 51 23.19 36.47 -3.69
N ASP A 52 23.63 35.21 -3.53
CA ASP A 52 23.06 34.07 -4.22
C ASP A 52 21.56 34.10 -3.94
N ALA A 53 20.78 34.48 -4.92
CA ALA A 53 19.36 34.25 -4.92
C ALA A 53 19.21 32.74 -5.15
N GLU A 54 19.15 31.96 -4.06
CA GLU A 54 18.49 30.68 -4.07
C GLU A 54 17.14 30.93 -4.70
N THR A 55 16.89 30.36 -5.86
CA THR A 55 15.55 30.33 -6.44
C THR A 55 14.68 29.50 -5.53
N ALA A 56 13.98 30.18 -4.61
CA ALA A 56 12.95 29.54 -3.80
C ALA A 56 11.99 28.83 -4.76
N GLY A 57 11.68 27.55 -4.48
CA GLY A 57 10.69 26.79 -5.21
C GLY A 57 9.31 27.48 -5.16
N PRO A 58 8.29 26.94 -5.86
CA PRO A 58 6.94 27.50 -5.83
C PRO A 58 6.40 27.53 -4.39
N SER A 59 5.64 28.57 -4.04
CA SER A 59 5.00 28.65 -2.73
C SER A 59 3.95 27.55 -2.56
N ILE A 60 3.56 27.24 -1.32
CA ILE A 60 2.55 26.21 -1.05
C ILE A 60 1.20 26.55 -1.71
N GLU A 61 0.85 27.84 -1.82
CA GLU A 61 -0.35 28.30 -2.52
C GLU A 61 -0.27 28.04 -4.02
N GLU A 62 0.92 28.16 -4.62
CA GLU A 62 1.13 27.83 -6.03
C GLU A 62 1.06 26.32 -6.24
N GLN A 63 1.65 25.52 -5.32
CA GLN A 63 1.56 24.05 -5.33
C GLN A 63 0.10 23.59 -5.19
N ALA A 64 -0.68 24.20 -4.30
CA ALA A 64 -2.09 23.88 -4.04
C ALA A 64 -3.06 24.41 -5.12
N SER A 65 -2.55 24.94 -6.24
CA SER A 65 -3.39 25.40 -7.36
C SER A 65 -4.14 24.27 -8.09
N LYS A 66 -3.74 23.03 -7.85
CA LYS A 66 -4.40 21.79 -8.31
C LYS A 66 -4.54 20.81 -7.14
N PRO A 67 -5.48 19.86 -7.20
CA PRO A 67 -5.57 18.83 -6.18
C PRO A 67 -4.28 18.00 -6.06
N LEU A 68 -3.96 17.58 -4.82
CA LEU A 68 -2.91 16.58 -4.57
C LEU A 68 -3.41 15.21 -5.03
N THR A 69 -2.63 14.47 -5.81
CA THR A 69 -3.02 13.13 -6.26
C THR A 69 -2.51 12.07 -5.29
N VAL A 70 -3.44 11.38 -4.63
CA VAL A 70 -3.14 10.33 -3.64
C VAL A 70 -3.59 8.97 -4.13
N TYR A 71 -2.65 8.01 -4.21
CA TYR A 71 -2.95 6.61 -4.48
C TYR A 71 -3.15 5.88 -3.15
N LEU A 72 -4.32 5.26 -2.99
CA LEU A 72 -4.70 4.59 -1.73
C LEU A 72 -5.57 3.36 -1.99
N ASN A 73 -5.72 2.53 -0.96
CA ASN A 73 -6.55 1.32 -1.03
C ASN A 73 -7.79 1.38 -0.11
N ASP A 74 -7.87 2.33 0.83
CA ASP A 74 -8.98 2.46 1.79
C ASP A 74 -9.23 3.93 2.14
N PHE A 75 -10.34 4.23 2.84
CA PHE A 75 -10.74 5.57 3.32
C PHE A 75 -11.02 6.60 2.22
N ASP A 76 -11.18 6.18 0.97
CA ASP A 76 -11.45 7.07 -0.15
C ASP A 76 -12.72 7.90 0.00
N SER A 77 -13.71 7.38 0.73
CA SER A 77 -14.96 8.08 1.03
C SER A 77 -14.81 9.21 2.06
N VAL A 78 -13.77 9.19 2.89
CA VAL A 78 -13.59 10.13 4.02
C VAL A 78 -12.49 11.16 3.74
N ILE A 79 -11.38 10.73 3.16
CA ILE A 79 -10.16 11.53 3.00
C ILE A 79 -10.38 12.85 2.24
N PRO A 80 -11.11 12.91 1.09
CA PRO A 80 -11.21 14.15 0.35
C PRO A 80 -11.83 15.29 1.16
N ASP A 81 -12.94 15.02 1.82
CA ASP A 81 -13.67 16.02 2.59
C ASP A 81 -12.91 16.39 3.87
N LEU A 82 -12.37 15.40 4.58
CA LEU A 82 -11.66 15.63 5.84
C LEU A 82 -10.33 16.39 5.62
N PHE A 83 -9.57 16.04 4.57
CA PHE A 83 -8.34 16.76 4.24
C PHE A 83 -8.63 18.21 3.86
N LYS A 84 -9.68 18.45 3.05
CA LYS A 84 -10.12 19.80 2.69
C LYS A 84 -10.55 20.61 3.91
N GLU A 85 -11.29 20.00 4.82
CA GLU A 85 -11.75 20.65 6.05
C GLU A 85 -10.58 21.07 6.95
N LYS A 86 -9.63 20.15 7.16
CA LYS A 86 -8.52 20.36 8.11
C LYS A 86 -7.41 21.26 7.54
N THR A 87 -7.14 21.22 6.24
CA THR A 87 -5.99 21.90 5.64
C THR A 87 -6.36 23.03 4.68
N GLY A 88 -7.54 23.01 4.11
CA GLY A 88 -7.96 23.91 3.04
C GLY A 88 -7.53 23.47 1.64
N TYR A 89 -6.72 22.43 1.52
CA TYR A 89 -6.23 21.90 0.23
C TYR A 89 -7.16 20.84 -0.33
N ASP A 90 -7.17 20.71 -1.66
CA ASP A 90 -7.93 19.67 -2.37
C ASP A 90 -7.08 18.44 -2.60
N VAL A 91 -7.70 17.26 -2.52
CA VAL A 91 -7.06 15.98 -2.87
C VAL A 91 -7.92 15.24 -3.89
N GLU A 92 -7.25 14.62 -4.87
CA GLU A 92 -7.85 13.65 -5.78
C GLU A 92 -7.33 12.26 -5.41
N VAL A 93 -8.25 11.36 -5.03
CA VAL A 93 -7.90 10.01 -4.64
C VAL A 93 -8.03 9.04 -5.82
N VAL A 94 -7.05 8.16 -5.97
CA VAL A 94 -7.05 7.09 -6.95
C VAL A 94 -7.04 5.77 -6.19
N VAL A 95 -8.17 5.09 -6.22
CA VAL A 95 -8.40 3.87 -5.46
C VAL A 95 -7.97 2.64 -6.27
N GLY A 96 -7.22 1.73 -5.64
CA GLY A 96 -6.83 0.45 -6.22
C GLY A 96 -6.49 -0.55 -5.11
N ASN A 97 -6.57 -1.86 -5.40
CA ASN A 97 -5.92 -2.82 -4.50
C ASN A 97 -4.40 -2.74 -4.64
N GLY A 98 -3.67 -3.44 -3.75
CA GLY A 98 -2.20 -3.40 -3.73
C GLY A 98 -1.57 -3.67 -5.09
N ALA A 99 -1.94 -4.78 -5.73
CA ALA A 99 -1.37 -5.16 -7.02
C ALA A 99 -1.72 -4.18 -8.15
N GLU A 100 -2.96 -3.66 -8.17
CA GLU A 100 -3.40 -2.65 -9.15
C GLU A 100 -2.60 -1.35 -8.98
N THR A 101 -2.45 -0.87 -7.74
CA THR A 101 -1.73 0.36 -7.41
C THR A 101 -0.24 0.23 -7.76
N MET A 102 0.42 -0.85 -7.33
CA MET A 102 1.84 -1.07 -7.62
C MET A 102 2.10 -1.26 -9.13
N SER A 103 1.23 -2.00 -9.83
CA SER A 103 1.31 -2.14 -11.29
C SER A 103 1.15 -0.80 -12.01
N ARG A 104 0.29 0.07 -11.50
CA ARG A 104 0.09 1.41 -12.06
C ARG A 104 1.32 2.30 -11.81
N ILE A 105 1.86 2.32 -10.59
CA ILE A 105 3.08 3.06 -10.25
C ILE A 105 4.23 2.62 -11.16
N GLU A 106 4.43 1.32 -11.36
CA GLU A 106 5.49 0.81 -12.25
C GLU A 106 5.25 1.21 -13.72
N ALA A 107 4.00 1.16 -14.20
CA ALA A 107 3.67 1.61 -15.56
C ALA A 107 3.92 3.12 -15.76
N GLU A 108 3.77 3.90 -14.73
CA GLU A 108 3.96 5.36 -14.72
C GLU A 108 5.39 5.79 -14.33
N LYS A 109 6.30 4.86 -14.02
CA LYS A 109 7.66 5.12 -13.50
C LYS A 109 8.45 6.18 -14.28
N ALA A 110 8.26 6.23 -15.61
CA ALA A 110 8.91 7.25 -16.45
C ALA A 110 8.26 8.65 -16.38
N ASN A 111 7.02 8.72 -15.91
CA ASN A 111 6.25 9.95 -15.77
C ASN A 111 5.17 9.76 -14.70
N PRO A 112 5.55 9.73 -13.40
CA PRO A 112 4.64 9.49 -12.29
C PRO A 112 3.47 10.47 -12.29
N GLN A 113 2.26 9.95 -12.02
CA GLN A 113 1.02 10.72 -11.97
C GLN A 113 0.49 10.85 -10.54
N TRP A 114 1.25 10.45 -9.55
CA TRP A 114 0.90 10.45 -8.13
C TRP A 114 1.87 11.32 -7.32
N ASP A 115 1.34 11.97 -6.31
CA ASP A 115 2.10 12.80 -5.37
C ASP A 115 2.37 12.05 -4.07
N VAL A 116 1.35 11.32 -3.57
CA VAL A 116 1.44 10.51 -2.35
C VAL A 116 0.89 9.13 -2.64
N VAL A 117 1.51 8.11 -2.04
CA VAL A 117 0.96 6.76 -1.92
C VAL A 117 0.70 6.48 -0.44
N TRP A 118 -0.49 5.95 -0.14
CA TRP A 118 -0.92 5.59 1.23
C TRP A 118 -1.61 4.23 1.22
N MET A 119 -0.93 3.20 1.71
CA MET A 119 -1.33 1.81 1.54
C MET A 119 -1.03 0.91 2.74
N ASP A 120 -1.76 -0.22 2.81
CA ASP A 120 -1.63 -1.27 3.83
C ASP A 120 -0.49 -2.25 3.58
N SER A 121 0.62 -1.81 3.01
CA SER A 121 1.80 -2.66 2.88
C SER A 121 3.06 -1.81 2.92
N MET A 122 3.69 -1.77 4.08
CA MET A 122 4.99 -1.10 4.19
C MET A 122 6.08 -1.76 3.32
N TYR A 123 5.92 -3.04 2.97
CA TYR A 123 6.89 -3.76 2.11
C TYR A 123 6.86 -3.26 0.67
N ASP A 124 5.65 -3.11 0.09
CA ASP A 124 5.48 -2.52 -1.23
C ASP A 124 6.08 -1.10 -1.29
N ILE A 125 5.85 -0.30 -0.23
CA ILE A 125 6.35 1.07 -0.17
C ILE A 125 7.87 1.11 0.04
N TYR A 126 8.43 0.20 0.83
CA TYR A 126 9.88 0.07 0.98
C TYR A 126 10.56 -0.32 -0.35
N ASN A 127 9.91 -1.15 -1.17
CA ASN A 127 10.38 -1.45 -2.53
C ASN A 127 10.40 -0.22 -3.45
N LEU A 128 9.44 0.72 -3.32
CA LEU A 128 9.49 1.99 -4.06
C LEU A 128 10.67 2.86 -3.63
N ASP A 129 11.08 2.80 -2.35
CA ASP A 129 12.28 3.47 -1.88
C ASP A 129 13.55 2.83 -2.46
N LEU A 130 13.69 1.51 -2.40
CA LEU A 130 14.81 0.78 -3.03
C LEU A 130 14.94 1.09 -4.53
N ASP A 131 13.83 1.33 -5.20
CA ASP A 131 13.76 1.76 -6.60
C ASP A 131 14.05 3.26 -6.81
N GLY A 132 14.24 4.02 -5.74
CA GLY A 132 14.53 5.45 -5.76
C GLY A 132 13.38 6.32 -6.25
N GLN A 133 12.13 5.88 -6.07
CA GLN A 133 10.92 6.57 -6.48
C GLN A 133 10.35 7.49 -5.37
N LEU A 134 10.80 7.34 -4.13
CA LEU A 134 10.33 8.12 -3.00
C LEU A 134 11.22 9.32 -2.70
N MET A 135 10.61 10.35 -2.12
CA MET A 135 11.30 11.46 -1.49
C MET A 135 11.88 10.99 -0.16
N THR A 136 13.15 11.30 0.09
CA THR A 136 13.87 10.98 1.32
C THR A 136 14.11 12.24 2.16
N ASP A 137 14.53 12.06 3.41
CA ASP A 137 14.78 13.15 4.36
C ASP A 137 13.55 14.06 4.58
N VAL A 138 12.36 13.47 4.47
CA VAL A 138 11.09 14.19 4.65
C VAL A 138 10.88 14.46 6.14
N GLU A 139 10.95 15.74 6.54
CA GLU A 139 10.69 16.14 7.92
C GLU A 139 9.17 16.38 8.10
N ILE A 140 8.57 15.67 9.07
CA ILE A 140 7.17 15.75 9.47
C ILE A 140 7.10 16.08 10.97
N GLU A 141 6.48 17.22 11.31
CA GLU A 141 6.38 17.67 12.70
C GLU A 141 5.50 16.74 13.55
N ASN A 142 4.35 16.31 12.99
CA ASN A 142 3.43 15.40 13.65
C ASN A 142 3.98 13.97 13.84
N ALA A 143 5.15 13.63 13.26
CA ALA A 143 5.86 12.41 13.61
C ALA A 143 6.25 12.34 15.09
N ALA A 144 6.30 13.48 15.78
CA ALA A 144 6.47 13.54 17.23
C ALA A 144 5.29 12.95 18.02
N ASN A 145 4.12 12.81 17.39
CA ASN A 145 2.93 12.19 17.96
C ASN A 145 2.96 10.65 17.90
N LEU A 146 3.85 10.07 17.08
CA LEU A 146 3.95 8.61 16.94
C LEU A 146 4.24 7.95 18.28
N THR A 147 3.58 6.84 18.54
CA THR A 147 3.96 5.97 19.66
C THR A 147 5.41 5.46 19.46
N SER A 148 6.05 5.01 20.53
CA SER A 148 7.42 4.48 20.44
C SER A 148 7.55 3.29 19.47
N GLU A 149 6.49 2.47 19.35
CA GLU A 149 6.43 1.32 18.46
C GLU A 149 6.41 1.76 17.00
N PHE A 150 5.52 2.67 16.63
CA PHE A 150 5.43 3.17 15.27
C PHE A 150 6.59 4.10 14.89
N SER A 151 7.11 4.88 15.83
CA SER A 151 8.32 5.69 15.61
C SER A 151 9.53 4.83 15.23
N ALA A 152 9.64 3.62 15.76
CA ALA A 152 10.72 2.68 15.42
C ALA A 152 10.62 2.11 14.00
N LEU A 153 9.45 2.22 13.35
CA LEU A 153 9.23 1.77 11.98
C LEU A 153 9.57 2.83 10.93
N VAL A 154 9.79 4.09 11.35
CA VAL A 154 10.20 5.15 10.42
C VAL A 154 11.62 4.87 9.94
N PRO A 155 11.89 4.75 8.63
CA PRO A 155 13.24 4.52 8.12
C PRO A 155 14.19 5.65 8.46
N ALA A 156 15.50 5.34 8.48
CA ALA A 156 16.53 6.32 8.82
C ALA A 156 16.57 7.51 7.84
N ASP A 157 16.20 7.29 6.59
CA ASP A 157 16.10 8.29 5.53
C ASP A 157 14.71 8.94 5.43
N LYS A 158 13.76 8.58 6.33
CA LYS A 158 12.43 9.17 6.43
C LYS A 158 11.65 9.16 5.11
N CYS A 159 11.78 8.09 4.32
CA CYS A 159 11.09 7.95 3.04
C CYS A 159 9.59 7.63 3.18
N PHE A 160 9.14 7.10 4.34
CA PHE A 160 7.73 6.89 4.65
C PHE A 160 7.42 7.04 6.14
N TYR A 161 6.14 7.17 6.46
CA TYR A 161 5.62 7.27 7.82
C TYR A 161 4.47 6.29 8.07
N PRO A 162 4.50 5.51 9.17
CA PRO A 162 3.43 4.61 9.53
C PRO A 162 2.23 5.38 10.08
N THR A 163 1.03 5.04 9.62
CA THR A 163 -0.22 5.73 9.98
C THR A 163 -1.21 4.84 10.72
N GLY A 164 -0.83 3.62 11.01
CA GLY A 164 -1.60 2.63 11.75
C GLY A 164 -1.26 1.22 11.34
N ALA A 165 -1.73 0.24 12.10
CA ALA A 165 -1.58 -1.16 11.77
C ALA A 165 -2.84 -1.95 12.14
N HIS A 166 -3.20 -2.90 11.30
CA HIS A 166 -4.28 -3.83 11.56
C HIS A 166 -3.80 -5.28 11.38
N SER A 167 -4.59 -6.24 11.84
CA SER A 167 -4.26 -7.63 11.54
C SER A 167 -4.58 -7.96 10.08
N ALA A 168 -3.58 -8.49 9.39
CA ALA A 168 -3.72 -9.08 8.05
C ALA A 168 -4.51 -10.39 8.07
N GLY A 169 -4.58 -11.05 9.23
CA GLY A 169 -5.16 -12.38 9.33
C GLY A 169 -5.51 -12.78 10.76
N VAL A 170 -6.52 -12.14 11.39
CA VAL A 170 -7.13 -12.77 12.56
C VAL A 170 -7.73 -14.12 12.16
N LEU A 171 -7.78 -15.07 13.09
CA LEU A 171 -8.51 -16.31 12.86
C LEU A 171 -10.01 -16.05 13.04
N VAL A 172 -10.79 -16.49 12.08
CA VAL A 172 -12.25 -16.41 12.13
C VAL A 172 -12.80 -17.83 11.96
N TYR A 173 -13.72 -18.23 12.84
CA TYR A 173 -14.43 -19.50 12.66
C TYR A 173 -15.94 -19.33 12.77
N ARG A 174 -16.69 -20.14 12.05
CA ARG A 174 -18.14 -20.24 12.18
C ARG A 174 -18.49 -20.96 13.47
N ASN A 175 -19.16 -20.27 14.40
CA ASN A 175 -19.54 -20.81 15.70
C ASN A 175 -20.80 -21.70 15.68
N ASP A 176 -21.46 -21.80 14.52
CA ASP A 176 -22.50 -22.80 14.24
C ASP A 176 -21.90 -24.13 13.70
N VAL A 177 -20.59 -24.17 13.39
CA VAL A 177 -19.87 -25.36 12.91
C VAL A 177 -18.87 -25.86 13.94
N TRP A 178 -18.10 -24.95 14.56
CA TRP A 178 -17.05 -25.27 15.52
C TRP A 178 -17.40 -24.76 16.91
N SER A 179 -17.20 -25.61 17.94
CA SER A 179 -17.23 -25.16 19.32
C SER A 179 -15.97 -24.36 19.65
N GLU A 180 -16.01 -23.55 20.70
CA GLU A 180 -14.84 -22.78 21.18
C GLU A 180 -13.67 -23.73 21.56
N GLU A 181 -13.96 -24.95 22.03
CA GLU A 181 -12.96 -25.96 22.40
C GLU A 181 -12.27 -26.56 21.17
N ASP A 182 -13.02 -26.74 20.06
CA ASP A 182 -12.53 -27.37 18.84
C ASP A 182 -11.98 -26.37 17.81
N ALA A 183 -12.25 -25.07 17.96
CA ALA A 183 -11.79 -24.03 17.07
C ALA A 183 -10.29 -23.78 17.22
N PRO A 184 -9.59 -23.29 16.15
CA PRO A 184 -8.17 -22.97 16.21
C PRO A 184 -7.93 -21.76 17.12
N LYS A 185 -6.85 -21.80 17.91
CA LYS A 185 -6.40 -20.69 18.80
C LYS A 185 -5.08 -20.09 18.36
N SER A 186 -4.38 -20.78 17.49
CA SER A 186 -3.10 -20.38 16.92
C SER A 186 -3.07 -20.66 15.41
N TYR A 187 -2.18 -20.01 14.71
CA TYR A 187 -1.97 -20.36 13.30
C TYR A 187 -1.44 -21.79 13.16
N ALA A 188 -0.63 -22.25 14.12
CA ALA A 188 -0.11 -23.61 14.09
C ALA A 188 -1.23 -24.67 14.16
N ASP A 189 -2.34 -24.39 14.84
CA ASP A 189 -3.49 -25.30 14.91
C ASP A 189 -4.12 -25.57 13.55
N LEU A 190 -4.02 -24.61 12.59
CA LEU A 190 -4.59 -24.75 11.26
C LEU A 190 -4.06 -25.98 10.49
N THR A 191 -2.89 -26.47 10.88
CA THR A 191 -2.30 -27.67 10.26
C THR A 191 -2.92 -28.99 10.78
N ASP A 192 -3.85 -28.93 11.78
CA ASP A 192 -4.57 -30.14 12.22
C ASP A 192 -5.47 -30.66 11.09
N PRO A 193 -5.36 -31.96 10.72
CA PRO A 193 -6.19 -32.57 9.69
C PRO A 193 -7.71 -32.45 9.89
N LYS A 194 -8.17 -32.15 11.13
CA LYS A 194 -9.59 -31.92 11.39
C LYS A 194 -10.15 -30.73 10.63
N TYR A 195 -9.30 -29.77 10.20
CA TYR A 195 -9.68 -28.59 9.44
C TYR A 195 -9.58 -28.75 7.91
N THR A 196 -9.41 -29.98 7.42
CA THR A 196 -9.36 -30.28 5.98
C THR A 196 -10.58 -29.71 5.25
N ASN A 197 -10.35 -28.96 4.17
CA ASN A 197 -11.33 -28.22 3.35
C ASN A 197 -12.12 -27.12 4.09
N ALA A 198 -11.67 -26.70 5.27
CA ALA A 198 -12.37 -25.73 6.09
C ALA A 198 -11.83 -24.30 5.98
N ILE A 199 -10.58 -24.12 5.51
CA ILE A 199 -9.80 -22.89 5.68
C ILE A 199 -9.79 -22.06 4.39
N ALA A 200 -9.88 -20.72 4.56
CA ALA A 200 -9.68 -19.75 3.47
C ALA A 200 -8.79 -18.58 3.88
N MET A 201 -8.21 -17.90 2.87
CA MET A 201 -7.50 -16.64 3.02
C MET A 201 -7.57 -15.82 1.73
N ALA A 202 -7.22 -14.53 1.80
CA ALA A 202 -7.01 -13.72 0.61
C ALA A 202 -5.65 -14.01 -0.03
N ASP A 203 -5.54 -13.77 -1.35
CA ASP A 203 -4.33 -13.98 -2.14
C ASP A 203 -3.27 -12.93 -1.82
N PRO A 204 -2.08 -13.32 -1.30
CA PRO A 204 -0.98 -12.40 -1.05
C PRO A 204 -0.45 -11.67 -2.28
N GLY A 205 -0.66 -12.23 -3.47
CA GLY A 205 -0.26 -11.63 -4.74
C GLY A 205 -1.20 -10.54 -5.26
N VAL A 206 -2.41 -10.41 -4.65
CA VAL A 206 -3.45 -9.50 -5.14
C VAL A 206 -3.88 -8.48 -4.08
N ALA A 207 -4.13 -8.94 -2.86
CA ALA A 207 -4.61 -8.10 -1.76
C ALA A 207 -3.43 -7.55 -0.96
N ALA A 208 -3.23 -6.22 -0.92
CA ALA A 208 -2.16 -5.58 -0.16
C ALA A 208 -2.09 -6.05 1.31
N PRO A 209 -3.22 -6.10 2.05
CA PRO A 209 -3.19 -6.52 3.45
C PRO A 209 -2.93 -8.02 3.65
N ALA A 210 -2.97 -8.86 2.61
CA ALA A 210 -2.73 -10.30 2.74
C ALA A 210 -1.25 -10.68 2.62
N TYR A 211 -0.44 -9.90 1.89
CA TYR A 211 0.98 -10.18 1.74
C TYR A 211 1.73 -10.20 3.09
N PRO A 212 1.53 -9.25 4.01
CA PRO A 212 2.17 -9.25 5.32
C PRO A 212 1.99 -10.55 6.11
N LEU A 213 0.84 -11.23 5.97
CA LEU A 213 0.62 -12.53 6.60
C LEU A 213 1.57 -13.60 6.04
N ALA A 214 1.72 -13.67 4.72
CA ALA A 214 2.64 -14.61 4.09
C ALA A 214 4.10 -14.30 4.44
N ALA A 215 4.50 -13.03 4.39
CA ALA A 215 5.84 -12.58 4.75
C ALA A 215 6.19 -12.92 6.20
N TYR A 216 5.26 -12.75 7.15
CA TYR A 216 5.44 -13.10 8.55
C TYR A 216 5.82 -14.59 8.72
N PHE A 217 5.13 -15.51 8.06
CA PHE A 217 5.46 -16.94 8.14
C PHE A 217 6.81 -17.27 7.52
N MET A 218 7.11 -16.66 6.35
CA MET A 218 8.37 -16.89 5.66
C MET A 218 9.58 -16.34 6.42
N ASP A 219 9.41 -15.24 7.14
CA ASP A 219 10.46 -14.68 8.01
C ASP A 219 10.61 -15.48 9.29
N THR A 220 9.51 -15.69 10.04
CA THR A 220 9.52 -16.29 11.39
C THR A 220 9.95 -17.76 11.39
N LEU A 221 9.50 -18.54 10.39
CA LEU A 221 9.84 -19.95 10.24
C LEU A 221 11.04 -20.20 9.31
N GLY A 222 11.57 -19.13 8.69
CA GLY A 222 12.44 -19.20 7.54
C GLY A 222 11.67 -19.54 6.26
N MET A 223 12.21 -19.18 5.09
CA MET A 223 11.54 -19.36 3.80
C MET A 223 11.01 -20.79 3.60
N GLU A 224 11.83 -21.81 3.83
CA GLU A 224 11.43 -23.22 3.69
C GLU A 224 10.32 -23.60 4.70
N GLY A 225 10.43 -23.18 5.96
CA GLY A 225 9.43 -23.50 6.99
C GLY A 225 8.09 -22.82 6.73
N GLY A 226 8.09 -21.55 6.27
CA GLY A 226 6.89 -20.85 5.84
C GLY A 226 6.21 -21.53 4.64
N GLN A 227 7.00 -21.94 3.65
CA GLN A 227 6.53 -22.71 2.51
C GLN A 227 5.94 -24.07 2.95
N GLU A 228 6.58 -24.79 3.87
CA GLU A 228 6.07 -26.06 4.41
C GLU A 228 4.73 -25.86 5.13
N PHE A 229 4.59 -24.79 5.93
CA PHE A 229 3.34 -24.45 6.61
C PHE A 229 2.20 -24.27 5.59
N PHE A 230 2.37 -23.41 4.58
CA PHE A 230 1.33 -23.18 3.58
C PHE A 230 1.11 -24.39 2.66
N THR A 231 2.16 -25.15 2.32
CA THR A 231 2.02 -26.43 1.58
C THR A 231 1.10 -27.38 2.34
N THR A 232 1.28 -27.52 3.65
CA THR A 232 0.39 -28.35 4.49
C THR A 232 -1.05 -27.87 4.41
N LEU A 233 -1.29 -26.55 4.46
CA LEU A 233 -2.64 -26.00 4.32
C LEU A 233 -3.22 -26.23 2.91
N PHE A 234 -2.43 -26.08 1.86
CA PHE A 234 -2.87 -26.38 0.47
C PHE A 234 -3.22 -27.86 0.30
N GLU A 235 -2.42 -28.79 0.83
CA GLU A 235 -2.71 -30.22 0.85
C GLU A 235 -3.99 -30.55 1.62
N GLN A 236 -4.32 -29.74 2.64
CA GLN A 236 -5.58 -29.83 3.39
C GLN A 236 -6.74 -29.08 2.68
N GLY A 237 -6.54 -28.52 1.48
CA GLY A 237 -7.59 -27.85 0.73
C GLY A 237 -7.82 -26.38 1.12
N LEU A 238 -6.76 -25.66 1.53
CA LEU A 238 -6.82 -24.22 1.70
C LEU A 238 -7.37 -23.56 0.44
N LYS A 239 -8.39 -22.71 0.59
CA LYS A 239 -8.95 -21.89 -0.49
C LYS A 239 -8.37 -20.49 -0.45
N VAL A 240 -7.81 -20.06 -1.57
CA VAL A 240 -7.26 -18.72 -1.74
C VAL A 240 -8.17 -17.92 -2.66
N TYR A 241 -8.66 -16.77 -2.18
CA TYR A 241 -9.54 -15.87 -2.92
C TYR A 241 -8.82 -14.59 -3.28
N PRO A 242 -9.13 -13.92 -4.40
CA PRO A 242 -8.41 -12.72 -4.82
C PRO A 242 -8.41 -11.58 -3.78
N LYS A 243 -9.50 -11.43 -3.01
CA LYS A 243 -9.67 -10.32 -2.05
C LYS A 243 -10.44 -10.77 -0.81
N ASN A 244 -10.29 -10.05 0.30
CA ASN A 244 -11.01 -10.32 1.56
C ASN A 244 -12.55 -10.38 1.42
N PRO A 245 -13.25 -9.52 0.65
CA PRO A 245 -14.69 -9.66 0.48
C PRO A 245 -15.15 -11.03 -0.03
N GLN A 246 -14.34 -11.69 -0.88
CA GLN A 246 -14.68 -13.05 -1.36
C GLN A 246 -14.44 -14.12 -0.28
N VAL A 247 -13.48 -13.91 0.62
CA VAL A 247 -13.32 -14.76 1.82
C VAL A 247 -14.53 -14.60 2.74
N VAL A 248 -15.02 -13.36 2.93
CA VAL A 248 -16.26 -13.06 3.67
C VAL A 248 -17.45 -13.80 3.07
N GLU A 249 -17.64 -13.73 1.75
CA GLU A 249 -18.73 -14.45 1.04
C GLU A 249 -18.63 -15.97 1.24
N ALA A 250 -17.43 -16.54 1.19
CA ALA A 250 -17.19 -17.97 1.39
C ALA A 250 -17.49 -18.40 2.83
N LEU A 251 -17.15 -17.58 3.84
CA LEU A 251 -17.54 -17.82 5.23
C LEU A 251 -19.06 -17.68 5.41
N ALA A 252 -19.66 -16.59 4.94
CA ALA A 252 -21.11 -16.33 5.10
C ALA A 252 -21.96 -17.43 4.45
N SER A 253 -21.56 -17.91 3.28
CA SER A 253 -22.26 -19.01 2.59
C SER A 253 -22.03 -20.38 3.21
N GLY A 254 -21.04 -20.53 4.10
CA GLY A 254 -20.64 -21.83 4.65
C GLY A 254 -19.82 -22.70 3.71
N GLU A 255 -19.28 -22.11 2.62
CA GLU A 255 -18.34 -22.81 1.72
C GLU A 255 -17.03 -23.16 2.45
N VAL A 256 -16.63 -22.31 3.37
CA VAL A 256 -15.55 -22.55 4.36
C VAL A 256 -16.08 -22.24 5.75
N SER A 257 -15.41 -22.73 6.76
CA SER A 257 -15.82 -22.52 8.16
C SER A 257 -14.74 -21.90 9.04
N ILE A 258 -13.55 -21.67 8.48
CA ILE A 258 -12.41 -21.03 9.14
C ILE A 258 -11.76 -20.10 8.11
N ALA A 259 -11.24 -18.95 8.53
CA ALA A 259 -10.44 -18.09 7.68
C ALA A 259 -9.30 -17.40 8.45
N MET A 260 -8.22 -17.11 7.73
CA MET A 260 -7.29 -16.03 8.07
C MET A 260 -7.80 -14.79 7.34
N LEU A 261 -8.37 -13.83 8.06
CA LEU A 261 -9.12 -12.72 7.48
C LEU A 261 -8.63 -11.39 8.08
N GLN A 262 -8.56 -10.35 7.25
CA GLN A 262 -8.30 -8.99 7.72
C GLN A 262 -9.30 -8.60 8.81
N GLU A 263 -8.82 -7.99 9.90
CA GLU A 263 -9.67 -7.76 11.07
C GLU A 263 -10.89 -6.88 10.81
N SER A 264 -10.81 -5.83 9.99
CA SER A 264 -11.97 -4.98 9.65
C SER A 264 -13.10 -5.79 9.01
N ASN A 265 -12.77 -6.70 8.08
CA ASN A 265 -13.75 -7.57 7.46
C ASN A 265 -14.37 -8.54 8.47
N ALA A 266 -13.57 -9.05 9.43
CA ALA A 266 -14.07 -9.92 10.47
C ALA A 266 -15.02 -9.18 11.42
N TYR A 267 -14.69 -7.97 11.84
CA TYR A 267 -15.57 -7.15 12.67
C TYR A 267 -16.85 -6.73 11.94
N ALA A 268 -16.76 -6.42 10.62
CA ALA A 268 -17.95 -6.14 9.81
C ALA A 268 -18.91 -7.34 9.79
N MET A 269 -18.40 -8.57 9.63
CA MET A 269 -19.24 -9.79 9.69
C MET A 269 -19.93 -9.94 11.06
N VAL A 270 -19.23 -9.64 12.16
CA VAL A 270 -19.84 -9.66 13.51
C VAL A 270 -20.95 -8.62 13.61
N ALA A 271 -20.74 -7.40 13.10
CA ALA A 271 -21.72 -6.33 13.09
C ALA A 271 -22.97 -6.68 12.25
N ASP A 272 -22.78 -7.42 11.16
CA ASP A 272 -23.87 -7.91 10.29
C ASP A 272 -24.62 -9.12 10.90
N GLY A 273 -24.16 -9.63 12.05
CA GLY A 273 -24.80 -10.73 12.79
C GLY A 273 -24.49 -12.10 12.21
N GLU A 274 -23.42 -12.25 11.44
CA GLU A 274 -22.95 -13.54 10.95
C GLU A 274 -22.53 -14.45 12.13
N PRO A 275 -22.77 -15.77 12.05
CA PRO A 275 -22.45 -16.71 13.13
C PRO A 275 -20.95 -17.03 13.16
N ILE A 276 -20.12 -16.02 13.41
CA ILE A 276 -18.67 -16.15 13.49
C ILE A 276 -18.13 -15.74 14.84
N THR A 277 -16.92 -16.18 15.13
CA THR A 277 -16.11 -15.75 16.28
C THR A 277 -14.73 -15.38 15.78
N ILE A 278 -14.22 -14.22 16.24
CA ILE A 278 -12.86 -13.74 15.96
C ILE A 278 -11.94 -14.26 17.06
N VAL A 279 -10.80 -14.82 16.65
CA VAL A 279 -9.74 -15.29 17.54
C VAL A 279 -8.45 -14.57 17.18
N TRP A 280 -7.85 -13.92 18.14
CA TRP A 280 -6.50 -13.37 18.03
C TRP A 280 -5.50 -14.50 18.32
N PRO A 281 -4.64 -14.86 17.35
CA PRO A 281 -3.71 -15.99 17.51
C PRO A 281 -2.80 -15.82 18.74
N GLU A 282 -2.53 -16.91 19.46
CA GLU A 282 -1.70 -16.90 20.68
C GLU A 282 -0.28 -16.38 20.42
N GLU A 283 0.31 -16.68 19.25
CA GLU A 283 1.61 -16.19 18.81
C GLU A 283 1.63 -14.69 18.46
N GLY A 284 0.47 -14.11 18.29
CA GLY A 284 0.23 -12.76 17.77
C GLY A 284 -0.34 -12.80 16.36
N ALA A 285 -1.17 -11.82 16.01
CA ALA A 285 -1.75 -11.69 14.69
C ALA A 285 -0.79 -10.98 13.73
N ALA A 286 -0.61 -11.54 12.54
CA ALA A 286 0.25 -10.92 11.53
C ALA A 286 -0.26 -9.51 11.18
N ALA A 287 0.62 -8.52 11.28
CA ALA A 287 0.29 -7.11 11.06
C ALA A 287 0.44 -6.71 9.61
N SER A 288 -0.51 -5.93 9.14
CA SER A 288 -0.38 -5.07 7.96
C SER A 288 -0.24 -3.62 8.45
N THR A 289 0.91 -3.02 8.18
CA THR A 289 1.18 -1.63 8.58
C THR A 289 0.91 -0.72 7.39
N ARG A 290 -0.04 0.21 7.59
CA ARG A 290 -0.34 1.26 6.62
C ARG A 290 0.70 2.35 6.73
N VAL A 291 1.28 2.74 5.59
CA VAL A 291 2.29 3.78 5.51
C VAL A 291 1.97 4.79 4.42
N ALA A 292 2.41 6.04 4.61
CA ALA A 292 2.32 7.10 3.63
C ALA A 292 3.71 7.54 3.18
N ALA A 293 3.88 7.72 1.88
CA ALA A 293 5.14 8.14 1.26
C ALA A 293 4.90 9.15 0.13
N ILE A 294 5.87 10.03 -0.08
CA ILE A 294 5.81 11.10 -1.10
C ILE A 294 6.59 10.68 -2.34
N SER A 295 6.00 10.87 -3.50
CA SER A 295 6.68 10.70 -4.80
C SER A 295 7.86 11.64 -4.92
N LYS A 296 9.02 11.13 -5.31
CA LYS A 296 10.18 11.97 -5.64
C LYS A 296 9.92 12.91 -6.82
N ALA A 297 8.95 12.58 -7.66
CA ALA A 297 8.60 13.35 -8.85
C ALA A 297 7.51 14.40 -8.63
N THR A 298 6.95 14.49 -7.40
CA THR A 298 5.89 15.46 -7.11
C THR A 298 6.35 16.91 -7.37
N ASP A 299 5.48 17.71 -7.92
CA ASP A 299 5.64 19.17 -8.01
C ASP A 299 4.90 19.92 -6.89
N GLN A 300 4.31 19.16 -5.92
CA GLN A 300 3.59 19.66 -4.76
C GLN A 300 4.18 19.16 -3.42
N PRO A 301 5.52 19.24 -3.17
CA PRO A 301 6.14 18.61 -2.01
C PRO A 301 5.62 19.13 -0.66
N ASP A 302 5.26 20.41 -0.56
CA ASP A 302 4.77 20.98 0.71
C ASP A 302 3.32 20.58 0.99
N VAL A 303 2.47 20.47 -0.06
CA VAL A 303 1.10 19.95 0.08
C VAL A 303 1.12 18.46 0.40
N ALA A 304 2.05 17.70 -0.22
CA ALA A 304 2.26 16.28 0.08
C ALA A 304 2.73 16.04 1.53
N LYS A 305 3.63 16.91 2.05
CA LYS A 305 3.99 16.90 3.48
C LYS A 305 2.80 17.21 4.36
N ALA A 306 1.98 18.22 4.00
CA ALA A 306 0.76 18.54 4.75
C ALA A 306 -0.22 17.35 4.79
N PHE A 307 -0.23 16.49 3.78
CA PHE A 307 -1.03 15.27 3.79
C PHE A 307 -0.51 14.24 4.81
N ILE A 308 0.82 14.06 4.93
CA ILE A 308 1.38 13.17 5.96
C ILE A 308 1.19 13.77 7.36
N GLU A 309 1.39 15.08 7.54
CA GLU A 309 1.07 15.78 8.79
C GLU A 309 -0.38 15.55 9.21
N PHE A 310 -1.32 15.69 8.27
CA PHE A 310 -2.73 15.41 8.47
C PHE A 310 -2.98 13.97 8.93
N LEU A 311 -2.36 12.97 8.30
CA LEU A 311 -2.52 11.57 8.69
C LEU A 311 -1.97 11.25 10.09
N LEU A 312 -0.99 12.02 10.57
CA LEU A 312 -0.37 11.88 11.90
C LEU A 312 -0.97 12.84 12.94
N ASP A 313 -2.07 13.51 12.62
CA ASP A 313 -2.83 14.30 13.59
C ASP A 313 -3.74 13.38 14.42
N PRO A 314 -3.70 13.45 15.77
CA PRO A 314 -4.54 12.59 16.63
C PRO A 314 -6.05 12.77 16.39
N GLU A 315 -6.53 13.99 16.10
CA GLU A 315 -7.94 14.22 15.80
C GLU A 315 -8.35 13.55 14.48
N VAL A 316 -7.45 13.58 13.48
CA VAL A 316 -7.69 12.91 12.19
C VAL A 316 -7.72 11.40 12.35
N GLN A 317 -6.76 10.80 13.05
CA GLN A 317 -6.79 9.36 13.28
C GLN A 317 -8.02 8.92 14.09
N GLN A 318 -8.46 9.72 15.07
CA GLN A 318 -9.69 9.42 15.79
C GLN A 318 -10.90 9.49 14.85
N GLU A 319 -10.98 10.47 13.96
CA GLU A 319 -12.07 10.60 12.99
C GLU A 319 -12.10 9.42 12.02
N LEU A 320 -10.93 8.95 11.54
CA LEU A 320 -10.84 7.76 10.70
C LEU A 320 -11.33 6.49 11.42
N ILE A 321 -11.08 6.38 12.73
CA ILE A 321 -11.59 5.28 13.55
C ILE A 321 -13.10 5.40 13.74
N ASP A 322 -13.62 6.60 13.93
CA ASP A 322 -15.03 6.82 14.24
C ASP A 322 -15.93 6.66 13.01
N THR A 323 -15.45 7.05 11.83
CA THR A 323 -16.25 7.19 10.60
C THR A 323 -15.81 6.34 9.41
N GLY A 324 -14.59 5.84 9.41
CA GLY A 324 -14.03 5.08 8.28
C GLY A 324 -14.58 3.66 8.18
N ASP A 325 -14.66 3.13 6.96
CA ASP A 325 -15.07 1.76 6.69
C ASP A 325 -14.02 0.75 7.20
N GLU A 326 -12.71 1.09 7.13
CA GLU A 326 -11.58 0.29 7.62
C GLU A 326 -11.12 0.76 9.02
N ALA A 327 -12.06 1.04 9.91
CA ALA A 327 -11.86 1.70 11.19
C ALA A 327 -11.23 0.82 12.30
N TYR A 328 -11.07 -0.50 12.05
CA TYR A 328 -10.47 -1.43 13.00
C TYR A 328 -8.97 -1.52 12.78
N PHE A 329 -8.21 -0.66 13.47
CA PHE A 329 -6.75 -0.66 13.44
C PHE A 329 -6.16 -0.15 14.76
N THR A 330 -4.88 -0.42 14.99
CA THR A 330 -4.09 0.18 16.07
C THR A 330 -3.61 1.55 15.57
N PRO A 331 -4.03 2.66 16.20
CA PRO A 331 -3.58 3.98 15.82
C PRO A 331 -2.07 4.13 16.00
N SER A 332 -1.42 4.87 15.09
CA SER A 332 0.03 5.08 15.18
C SER A 332 0.42 6.20 16.12
N VAL A 333 -0.51 7.06 16.51
CA VAL A 333 -0.24 8.25 17.32
C VAL A 333 -0.81 8.14 18.74
N GLU A 334 -0.13 8.79 19.68
CA GLU A 334 -0.54 8.83 21.08
C GLU A 334 -1.91 9.52 21.27
N GLY A 335 -2.67 9.05 22.25
CA GLY A 335 -3.93 9.68 22.67
C GLY A 335 -5.16 9.29 21.84
N VAL A 336 -5.00 8.53 20.78
CA VAL A 336 -6.10 8.00 19.96
C VAL A 336 -6.59 6.66 20.53
N THR A 337 -7.91 6.45 20.52
CA THR A 337 -8.53 5.23 21.05
C THR A 337 -9.10 4.39 19.91
N ALA A 338 -8.66 3.16 19.81
CA ALA A 338 -9.21 2.19 18.87
C ALA A 338 -10.72 1.92 19.12
N LYS A 339 -11.42 1.33 18.15
CA LYS A 339 -12.83 0.92 18.30
C LYS A 339 -13.05 0.17 19.63
N PRO A 340 -14.10 0.50 20.40
CA PRO A 340 -14.31 -0.07 21.74
C PRO A 340 -14.67 -1.56 21.73
N ASP A 341 -15.14 -2.08 20.63
CA ASP A 341 -15.45 -3.50 20.41
C ASP A 341 -14.29 -4.30 19.82
N ARG A 342 -13.19 -3.63 19.44
CA ARG A 342 -11.94 -4.28 19.07
C ARG A 342 -11.25 -4.88 20.29
N ALA A 343 -10.53 -5.97 20.09
CA ALA A 343 -9.68 -6.52 21.15
C ALA A 343 -8.79 -5.42 21.76
N ALA A 344 -8.75 -5.35 23.08
CA ALA A 344 -7.91 -4.40 23.78
C ALA A 344 -6.44 -4.84 23.67
N ASP A 345 -5.58 -3.95 23.19
CA ASP A 345 -4.14 -4.16 23.07
C ASP A 345 -3.77 -5.52 22.40
N PRO A 346 -4.21 -5.74 21.14
CA PRO A 346 -3.93 -6.97 20.45
C PRO A 346 -2.44 -7.09 20.12
N LYS A 347 -1.87 -8.28 20.34
CA LYS A 347 -0.49 -8.53 19.95
C LYS A 347 -0.39 -8.63 18.43
N LEU A 348 0.21 -7.61 17.81
CA LEU A 348 0.56 -7.61 16.42
C LEU A 348 2.02 -8.06 16.24
N VAL A 349 2.28 -8.82 15.17
CA VAL A 349 3.61 -9.32 14.79
C VAL A 349 3.81 -9.10 13.29
N ALA A 350 5.03 -8.78 12.87
CA ALA A 350 5.34 -8.51 11.47
C ALA A 350 6.67 -9.17 11.10
N ALA A 351 6.86 -9.43 9.81
CA ALA A 351 8.18 -9.74 9.26
C ALA A 351 9.09 -8.50 9.34
N ASP A 352 10.40 -8.73 9.38
CA ASP A 352 11.37 -7.66 9.14
C ASP A 352 11.06 -6.96 7.82
N VAL A 353 11.12 -5.62 7.80
CA VAL A 353 10.70 -4.84 6.63
C VAL A 353 11.57 -5.11 5.42
N GLN A 354 12.87 -5.23 5.62
CA GLN A 354 13.82 -5.53 4.54
C GLN A 354 13.60 -6.94 4.01
N PHE A 355 13.45 -7.94 4.90
CA PHE A 355 13.12 -9.30 4.50
C PHE A 355 11.84 -9.35 3.67
N GLY A 356 10.76 -8.74 4.15
CA GLY A 356 9.47 -8.74 3.47
C GLY A 356 9.53 -8.07 2.10
N ALA A 357 10.25 -6.95 1.97
CA ALA A 357 10.40 -6.25 0.71
C ALA A 357 11.29 -7.01 -0.29
N GLU A 358 12.48 -7.45 0.12
CA GLU A 358 13.43 -8.14 -0.76
C GLU A 358 12.90 -9.49 -1.28
N ASN A 359 12.04 -10.18 -0.52
CA ASN A 359 11.50 -11.50 -0.90
C ASN A 359 10.07 -11.44 -1.46
N GLU A 360 9.50 -10.24 -1.64
CA GLU A 360 8.10 -10.08 -2.02
C GLU A 360 7.75 -10.78 -3.34
N ALA A 361 8.56 -10.56 -4.38
CA ALA A 361 8.33 -11.16 -5.70
C ALA A 361 8.37 -12.69 -5.64
N ASP A 362 9.33 -13.25 -4.90
CA ASP A 362 9.52 -14.70 -4.78
C ASP A 362 8.39 -15.34 -3.98
N ILE A 363 7.96 -14.71 -2.88
CA ILE A 363 6.85 -15.19 -2.05
C ILE A 363 5.54 -15.15 -2.83
N LYS A 364 5.24 -14.05 -3.52
CA LYS A 364 4.03 -13.90 -4.35
C LYS A 364 4.03 -14.92 -5.51
N ALA A 365 5.16 -15.11 -6.18
CA ALA A 365 5.29 -16.11 -7.25
C ALA A 365 5.06 -17.53 -6.72
N TRP A 366 5.64 -17.87 -5.56
CA TRP A 366 5.45 -19.17 -4.93
C TRP A 366 3.96 -19.44 -4.62
N PHE A 367 3.23 -18.46 -4.06
CA PHE A 367 1.80 -18.58 -3.80
C PHE A 367 0.99 -18.77 -5.09
N ALA A 368 1.30 -18.00 -6.15
CA ALA A 368 0.62 -18.12 -7.44
C ALA A 368 0.78 -19.51 -8.06
N ASP A 369 1.96 -20.14 -7.93
CA ASP A 369 2.21 -21.48 -8.44
C ASP A 369 1.39 -22.55 -7.69
N TYR A 370 1.16 -22.38 -6.38
CA TYR A 370 0.34 -23.30 -5.59
C TYR A 370 -1.16 -23.06 -5.75
N SER A 371 -1.62 -21.83 -5.81
CA SER A 371 -3.04 -21.52 -5.97
C SER A 371 -3.60 -21.86 -7.35
N ALA A 372 -2.72 -22.11 -8.34
CA ALA A 372 -3.09 -22.52 -9.69
C ALA A 372 -3.24 -24.05 -9.86
N GLN A 373 -2.94 -24.85 -8.84
CA GLN A 373 -3.04 -26.33 -8.86
C GLN A 373 -4.41 -26.79 -8.35
#